data_2fe55ba79ebb152bfa0f1ffb1cb01a3a
#
_entry.id   2fe55ba79ebb152bfa0f1ffb1cb01a3a
#
_cell.length_a   1.000
_cell.length_b   1.000
_cell.length_c   1.000
_cell.angle_alpha   90.00
_cell.angle_beta   90.00
_cell.angle_gamma   90.00
#
_symmetry.space_group_name_H-M   'P 1'
#
loop_
_entity.id
_entity.type
_entity.pdbx_description
1 polymer ?
#
loop_
_entity_poly.entity_id
_entity_poly.type
_entity_poly.pdbx_seq_one_letter_code
_entity_poly.pdbx_strand_id
1 'polypeptide(L)'
;HGREIPGMGIDYAFMKEGGQEDSLTIIGMKGRESKAVFAKVVELEGRGIEGTINRVLENIRRLGYKRIVIKSDQEPALTDLVNGIIEVRDDETIHEHSPVGESQSNGVVERAVRSAKDQIRTLKLALQARIKRKIPQKHAMMTWLVEHAGDCITRWQANHDGKTSYQRLMGKPCSEESLELGEMVNGKLPSEDLGDLDGRWSSGVWLGKRWKSTEHLVHENGEVIHCRAVSRKPLEERWDGPAIEAITATPWRMRPSSDDATREARVLPPLPEDQQPRSQPQAKERDVRAPLRPRIAKSDLGRWGFSDGCLRCRQMRAGKAEDGSKHSE
;
A
#
# COMPACT_ATOMS: atom_id res chain seq x y z
N HIS A 1 3.16 -22.91 27.20
CA HIS A 1 2.57 -22.45 25.94
C HIS A 1 3.70 -22.24 24.94
N GLY A 2 3.90 -23.21 24.02
CA GLY A 2 4.80 -23.07 22.87
C GLY A 2 4.30 -21.88 22.04
N ARG A 3 5.12 -20.84 21.84
CA ARG A 3 4.78 -19.76 20.91
C ARG A 3 4.72 -20.36 19.52
N GLU A 4 3.58 -20.28 18.85
CA GLU A 4 3.49 -20.63 17.43
C GLU A 4 4.55 -19.86 16.65
N ILE A 5 5.19 -20.55 15.71
CA ILE A 5 6.18 -19.90 14.82
C ILE A 5 5.43 -18.88 13.97
N PRO A 6 5.89 -17.62 13.91
CA PRO A 6 5.22 -16.61 13.10
C PRO A 6 5.19 -17.00 11.63
N GLY A 7 4.10 -16.65 10.95
CA GLY A 7 3.83 -17.08 9.59
C GLY A 7 3.66 -15.93 8.60
N MET A 8 3.95 -16.22 7.33
CA MET A 8 3.69 -15.34 6.19
C MET A 8 3.06 -16.17 5.06
N GLY A 9 1.89 -15.75 4.57
CA GLY A 9 1.34 -16.25 3.32
C GLY A 9 1.93 -15.51 2.14
N ILE A 10 2.17 -16.24 1.05
CA ILE A 10 2.72 -15.70 -0.21
C ILE A 10 1.92 -16.23 -1.39
N ASP A 11 1.64 -15.37 -2.38
CA ASP A 11 0.86 -15.73 -3.55
C ASP A 11 1.17 -14.84 -4.74
N TYR A 12 1.10 -15.40 -5.96
CA TYR A 12 1.17 -14.63 -7.18
C TYR A 12 -0.18 -14.03 -7.56
N ALA A 13 -0.15 -12.90 -8.21
CA ALA A 13 -1.34 -12.30 -8.75
C ALA A 13 -1.04 -11.57 -10.07
N PHE A 14 -2.03 -11.57 -10.95
CA PHE A 14 -1.93 -10.96 -12.28
C PHE A 14 -2.90 -9.79 -12.37
N MET A 15 -2.42 -8.67 -12.92
CA MET A 15 -3.22 -7.49 -13.21
C MET A 15 -3.14 -7.19 -14.70
N LYS A 16 -4.30 -7.10 -15.36
CA LYS A 16 -4.41 -6.79 -16.78
C LYS A 16 -5.16 -5.47 -17.00
N GLU A 17 -4.76 -4.73 -18.01
CA GLU A 17 -5.58 -3.66 -18.57
C GLU A 17 -6.50 -4.23 -19.64
N GLY A 18 -7.69 -3.67 -19.75
CA GLY A 18 -8.65 -4.10 -20.78
C GLY A 18 -8.05 -3.96 -22.19
N GLY A 19 -8.19 -5.00 -23.00
CA GLY A 19 -7.66 -5.04 -24.38
C GLY A 19 -6.16 -5.32 -24.51
N GLN A 20 -5.45 -5.63 -23.42
CA GLN A 20 -4.04 -6.04 -23.48
C GLN A 20 -3.89 -7.53 -23.19
N GLU A 21 -3.02 -8.21 -23.95
CA GLU A 21 -2.69 -9.62 -23.70
C GLU A 21 -1.75 -9.78 -22.51
N ASP A 22 -0.81 -8.85 -22.36
CA ASP A 22 0.17 -8.84 -21.28
C ASP A 22 -0.47 -8.58 -19.91
N SER A 23 0.11 -9.16 -18.87
CA SER A 23 -0.26 -8.92 -17.48
C SER A 23 0.92 -8.44 -16.66
N LEU A 24 0.65 -7.54 -15.70
CA LEU A 24 1.60 -7.21 -14.65
C LEU A 24 1.54 -8.31 -13.60
N THR A 25 2.62 -9.06 -13.45
CA THR A 25 2.73 -10.09 -12.41
C THR A 25 3.22 -9.45 -11.12
N ILE A 26 2.48 -9.65 -10.06
CA ILE A 26 2.83 -9.19 -8.72
C ILE A 26 2.90 -10.36 -7.76
N ILE A 27 3.74 -10.26 -6.75
CA ILE A 27 3.76 -11.16 -5.61
C ILE A 27 3.20 -10.43 -4.40
N GLY A 28 2.16 -11.01 -3.81
CA GLY A 28 1.54 -10.52 -2.59
C GLY A 28 1.98 -11.34 -1.39
N MET A 29 2.21 -10.68 -0.28
CA MET A 29 2.64 -11.31 0.97
C MET A 29 1.80 -10.79 2.13
N LYS A 30 1.44 -11.68 3.07
CA LYS A 30 0.66 -11.34 4.25
C LYS A 30 1.26 -11.96 5.51
N GLY A 31 1.73 -11.15 6.43
CA GLY A 31 2.14 -11.62 7.76
C GLY A 31 0.94 -12.07 8.59
N ARG A 32 1.02 -13.26 9.20
CA ARG A 32 -0.06 -13.83 10.00
C ARG A 32 -0.29 -13.03 11.29
N GLU A 33 0.76 -12.76 12.04
CA GLU A 33 0.70 -12.07 13.33
C GLU A 33 0.70 -10.56 13.16
N SER A 34 1.61 -10.05 12.33
CA SER A 34 1.75 -8.62 12.07
C SER A 34 0.59 -8.03 11.29
N LYS A 35 -0.13 -8.85 10.51
CA LYS A 35 -1.14 -8.43 9.53
C LYS A 35 -0.57 -7.53 8.42
N ALA A 36 0.76 -7.39 8.33
CA ALA A 36 1.42 -6.58 7.30
C ALA A 36 1.15 -7.16 5.90
N VAL A 37 0.92 -6.27 4.95
CA VAL A 37 0.75 -6.59 3.53
C VAL A 37 1.91 -6.00 2.77
N PHE A 38 2.53 -6.81 1.94
CA PHE A 38 3.53 -6.35 0.99
C PHE A 38 3.12 -6.80 -0.41
N ALA A 39 3.42 -5.97 -1.38
CA ALA A 39 3.23 -6.29 -2.78
C ALA A 39 4.46 -5.85 -3.57
N LYS A 40 4.91 -6.67 -4.52
CA LYS A 40 6.05 -6.36 -5.39
C LYS A 40 5.78 -6.83 -6.80
N VAL A 41 6.28 -6.11 -7.78
CA VAL A 41 6.25 -6.56 -9.18
C VAL A 41 7.28 -7.65 -9.34
N VAL A 42 6.92 -8.73 -10.01
CA VAL A 42 7.86 -9.81 -10.37
C VAL A 42 8.57 -9.40 -11.65
N GLU A 43 9.89 -9.37 -11.59
CA GLU A 43 10.74 -9.12 -12.75
C GLU A 43 10.83 -10.41 -13.57
N LEU A 44 10.38 -10.35 -14.82
CA LEU A 44 10.44 -11.49 -15.75
C LEU A 44 11.71 -11.50 -16.58
N GLU A 45 12.47 -10.39 -16.59
CA GLU A 45 13.66 -10.19 -17.42
C GLU A 45 14.90 -9.96 -16.53
N GLY A 46 16.03 -10.53 -16.93
CA GLY A 46 17.37 -10.28 -16.41
C GLY A 46 17.77 -11.14 -15.22
N ARG A 47 17.36 -10.82 -14.00
CA ARG A 47 17.74 -11.57 -12.79
C ARG A 47 16.74 -12.65 -12.39
N GLY A 48 15.62 -12.73 -13.06
CA GLY A 48 14.62 -13.78 -12.87
C GLY A 48 14.21 -13.98 -11.40
N ILE A 49 14.23 -15.24 -10.98
CA ILE A 49 13.81 -15.64 -9.64
C ILE A 49 14.68 -15.08 -8.52
N GLU A 50 16.00 -14.91 -8.74
CA GLU A 50 16.94 -14.39 -7.72
C GLU A 50 16.59 -12.94 -7.29
N GLY A 51 16.24 -12.10 -8.24
CA GLY A 51 15.80 -10.74 -7.94
C GLY A 51 14.54 -10.73 -7.06
N THR A 52 13.59 -11.61 -7.38
CA THR A 52 12.36 -11.78 -6.63
C THR A 52 12.63 -12.32 -5.21
N ILE A 53 13.52 -13.33 -5.06
CA ILE A 53 13.95 -13.88 -3.79
C ILE A 53 14.48 -12.76 -2.88
N ASN A 54 15.44 -11.96 -3.35
CA ASN A 54 16.04 -10.89 -2.57
C ASN A 54 15.00 -9.87 -2.09
N ARG A 55 14.02 -9.55 -2.92
CA ARG A 55 12.95 -8.60 -2.57
C ARG A 55 11.96 -9.18 -1.57
N VAL A 56 11.67 -10.47 -1.62
CA VAL A 56 10.87 -11.17 -0.60
C VAL A 56 11.63 -11.23 0.72
N LEU A 57 12.92 -11.57 0.69
CA LEU A 57 13.80 -11.57 1.86
C LEU A 57 13.84 -10.21 2.56
N GLU A 58 13.86 -9.11 1.80
CA GLU A 58 13.76 -7.77 2.38
C GLU A 58 12.48 -7.59 3.21
N ASN A 59 11.33 -8.08 2.72
CA ASN A 59 10.07 -8.01 3.46
C ASN A 59 10.06 -8.93 4.69
N ILE A 60 10.67 -10.12 4.61
CA ILE A 60 10.85 -11.01 5.77
C ILE A 60 11.71 -10.30 6.84
N ARG A 61 12.79 -9.62 6.44
CA ARG A 61 13.61 -8.81 7.34
C ARG A 61 12.83 -7.66 7.98
N ARG A 62 11.84 -7.08 7.27
CA ARG A 62 10.94 -6.06 7.82
C ARG A 62 10.03 -6.62 8.91
N LEU A 63 9.64 -7.90 8.83
CA LEU A 63 8.87 -8.59 9.86
C LEU A 63 9.69 -8.86 11.13
N GLY A 64 11.02 -8.95 11.03
CA GLY A 64 11.92 -9.12 12.16
C GLY A 64 11.93 -10.52 12.79
N TYR A 65 11.39 -11.53 12.09
CA TYR A 65 11.33 -12.91 12.62
C TYR A 65 12.58 -13.70 12.24
N LYS A 66 13.23 -14.31 13.25
CA LYS A 66 14.32 -15.26 13.04
C LYS A 66 13.81 -16.59 12.50
N ARG A 67 12.73 -17.12 13.09
CA ARG A 67 12.04 -18.31 12.59
C ARG A 67 10.76 -17.89 11.92
N ILE A 68 10.44 -18.45 10.75
CA ILE A 68 9.23 -18.12 10.00
C ILE A 68 8.67 -19.33 9.26
N VAL A 69 7.35 -19.46 9.25
CA VAL A 69 6.64 -20.36 8.35
C VAL A 69 6.20 -19.57 7.13
N ILE A 70 6.61 -19.98 5.94
CA ILE A 70 6.09 -19.44 4.67
C ILE A 70 5.04 -20.41 4.15
N LYS A 71 3.82 -19.92 4.03
CA LYS A 71 2.70 -20.67 3.47
C LYS A 71 2.41 -20.24 2.04
N SER A 72 2.36 -21.21 1.13
CA SER A 72 2.02 -20.98 -0.27
C SER A 72 1.12 -22.09 -0.81
N ASP A 73 0.54 -21.86 -1.97
CA ASP A 73 -0.07 -22.93 -2.74
C ASP A 73 1.01 -23.85 -3.32
N GLN A 74 0.57 -25.02 -3.82
CA GLN A 74 1.45 -26.02 -4.43
C GLN A 74 1.82 -25.69 -5.89
N GLU A 75 1.71 -24.43 -6.28
CA GLU A 75 2.14 -23.98 -7.60
C GLU A 75 3.66 -24.12 -7.73
N PRO A 76 4.19 -24.75 -8.80
CA PRO A 76 5.62 -24.99 -8.94
C PRO A 76 6.47 -23.71 -8.82
N ALA A 77 6.04 -22.63 -9.44
CA ALA A 77 6.75 -21.35 -9.39
C ALA A 77 6.85 -20.74 -7.97
N LEU A 78 5.81 -20.93 -7.13
CA LEU A 78 5.85 -20.52 -5.71
C LEU A 78 6.75 -21.45 -4.89
N THR A 79 6.70 -22.75 -5.18
CA THR A 79 7.55 -23.73 -4.51
C THR A 79 9.04 -23.44 -4.79
N ASP A 80 9.39 -23.20 -6.04
CA ASP A 80 10.77 -22.86 -6.44
C ASP A 80 11.23 -21.55 -5.78
N LEU A 81 10.35 -20.54 -5.72
CA LEU A 81 10.65 -19.29 -5.04
C LEU A 81 10.90 -19.49 -3.53
N VAL A 82 10.06 -20.27 -2.85
CA VAL A 82 10.22 -20.52 -1.41
C VAL A 82 11.46 -21.34 -1.13
N ASN A 83 11.78 -22.33 -1.96
CA ASN A 83 13.01 -23.12 -1.86
C ASN A 83 14.25 -22.20 -2.01
N GLY A 84 14.25 -21.30 -3.00
CA GLY A 84 15.32 -20.32 -3.15
C GLY A 84 15.45 -19.35 -1.98
N ILE A 85 14.33 -18.99 -1.33
CA ILE A 85 14.35 -18.20 -0.09
C ILE A 85 15.01 -18.99 1.05
N ILE A 86 14.70 -20.29 1.19
CA ILE A 86 15.26 -21.16 2.22
C ILE A 86 16.78 -21.31 2.02
N GLU A 87 17.23 -21.47 0.78
CA GLU A 87 18.66 -21.62 0.45
C GLU A 87 19.49 -20.36 0.77
N VAL A 88 18.91 -19.17 0.56
CA VAL A 88 19.64 -17.89 0.74
C VAL A 88 19.52 -17.34 2.16
N ARG A 89 18.54 -17.79 2.94
CA ARG A 89 18.29 -17.27 4.28
C ARG A 89 19.01 -18.08 5.35
N ASP A 90 19.85 -17.42 6.14
CA ASP A 90 20.60 -18.06 7.24
C ASP A 90 19.70 -18.51 8.40
N ASP A 91 18.58 -17.83 8.62
CA ASP A 91 17.63 -18.12 9.69
C ASP A 91 16.62 -19.21 9.29
N GLU A 92 16.08 -19.95 10.27
CA GLU A 92 15.15 -21.06 10.04
C GLU A 92 13.88 -20.61 9.31
N THR A 93 13.63 -21.26 8.17
CA THR A 93 12.44 -21.04 7.33
C THR A 93 11.77 -22.36 7.02
N ILE A 94 10.50 -22.48 7.39
CA ILE A 94 9.69 -23.69 7.18
C ILE A 94 8.71 -23.41 6.04
N HIS A 95 8.71 -24.24 5.02
CA HIS A 95 7.70 -24.19 3.97
C HIS A 95 6.48 -25.02 4.37
N GLU A 96 5.31 -24.39 4.39
CA GLU A 96 4.02 -25.02 4.60
C GLU A 96 3.18 -24.93 3.32
N HIS A 97 2.81 -26.06 2.76
CA HIS A 97 1.90 -26.11 1.62
C HIS A 97 0.43 -26.05 2.07
N SER A 98 -0.39 -25.28 1.36
CA SER A 98 -1.83 -25.36 1.54
C SER A 98 -2.35 -26.73 1.08
N PRO A 99 -3.24 -27.39 1.83
CA PRO A 99 -3.83 -28.65 1.39
C PRO A 99 -4.57 -28.50 0.06
N VAL A 100 -4.48 -29.51 -0.80
CA VAL A 100 -5.16 -29.52 -2.10
C VAL A 100 -6.67 -29.48 -1.87
N GLY A 101 -7.36 -28.49 -2.47
CA GLY A 101 -8.82 -28.34 -2.38
C GLY A 101 -9.32 -27.54 -1.17
N GLU A 102 -8.46 -27.10 -0.26
CA GLU A 102 -8.83 -26.21 0.86
C GLU A 102 -8.55 -24.74 0.53
N SER A 103 -9.43 -24.11 -0.23
CA SER A 103 -9.35 -22.67 -0.53
C SER A 103 -9.37 -21.79 0.74
N GLN A 104 -9.96 -22.25 1.84
CA GLN A 104 -9.97 -21.52 3.11
C GLN A 104 -8.57 -21.36 3.72
N SER A 105 -7.69 -22.32 3.49
CA SER A 105 -6.32 -22.32 4.00
C SER A 105 -5.48 -21.17 3.45
N ASN A 106 -5.71 -20.77 2.19
CA ASN A 106 -5.01 -19.65 1.52
C ASN A 106 -5.84 -18.36 1.51
N GLY A 107 -7.10 -18.39 1.94
CA GLY A 107 -8.03 -17.25 1.87
C GLY A 107 -7.57 -15.98 2.59
N VAL A 108 -6.59 -16.06 3.48
CA VAL A 108 -6.01 -14.88 4.17
C VAL A 108 -5.09 -14.11 3.22
N VAL A 109 -4.21 -14.81 2.49
CA VAL A 109 -3.30 -14.15 1.53
C VAL A 109 -4.07 -13.72 0.28
N GLU A 110 -5.02 -14.50 -0.20
CA GLU A 110 -5.88 -14.14 -1.34
C GLU A 110 -6.64 -12.81 -1.08
N ARG A 111 -7.23 -12.66 0.11
CA ARG A 111 -7.87 -11.39 0.51
C ARG A 111 -6.88 -10.24 0.58
N ALA A 112 -5.67 -10.46 1.08
CA ALA A 112 -4.64 -9.44 1.12
C ALA A 112 -4.21 -9.03 -0.30
N VAL A 113 -4.03 -10.00 -1.21
CA VAL A 113 -3.75 -9.77 -2.63
C VAL A 113 -4.86 -8.98 -3.28
N ARG A 114 -6.13 -9.33 -3.04
CA ARG A 114 -7.29 -8.58 -3.55
C ARG A 114 -7.27 -7.13 -3.06
N SER A 115 -7.06 -6.92 -1.76
CA SER A 115 -6.94 -5.56 -1.19
C SER A 115 -5.78 -4.78 -1.80
N ALA A 116 -4.63 -5.43 -2.03
CA ALA A 116 -3.48 -4.81 -2.69
C ALA A 116 -3.82 -4.41 -4.14
N LYS A 117 -4.49 -5.28 -4.91
CA LYS A 117 -4.93 -4.98 -6.29
C LYS A 117 -5.90 -3.79 -6.34
N ASP A 118 -6.83 -3.71 -5.40
CA ASP A 118 -7.79 -2.59 -5.31
C ASP A 118 -7.06 -1.28 -4.94
N GLN A 119 -6.11 -1.33 -4.02
CA GLN A 119 -5.28 -0.18 -3.65
C GLN A 119 -4.39 0.27 -4.82
N ILE A 120 -3.75 -0.67 -5.54
CA ILE A 120 -2.95 -0.39 -6.74
C ILE A 120 -3.80 0.33 -7.79
N ARG A 121 -5.00 -0.17 -8.07
CA ARG A 121 -5.94 0.44 -9.01
C ARG A 121 -6.30 1.86 -8.58
N THR A 122 -6.65 2.06 -7.33
CA THR A 122 -7.02 3.37 -6.77
C THR A 122 -5.88 4.38 -6.90
N LEU A 123 -4.67 4.00 -6.49
CA LEU A 123 -3.49 4.87 -6.59
C LEU A 123 -3.13 5.19 -8.04
N LYS A 124 -3.19 4.19 -8.94
CA LYS A 124 -2.93 4.40 -10.37
C LYS A 124 -3.91 5.42 -10.96
N LEU A 125 -5.21 5.22 -10.72
CA LEU A 125 -6.25 6.14 -11.23
C LEU A 125 -6.10 7.54 -10.65
N ALA A 126 -5.79 7.66 -9.35
CA ALA A 126 -5.55 8.95 -8.71
C ALA A 126 -4.36 9.67 -9.34
N LEU A 127 -3.23 8.98 -9.54
CA LEU A 127 -2.04 9.57 -10.16
C LEU A 127 -2.31 9.98 -11.61
N GLN A 128 -2.94 9.12 -12.41
CA GLN A 128 -3.31 9.42 -13.80
C GLN A 128 -4.22 10.66 -13.90
N ALA A 129 -5.18 10.79 -12.98
CA ALA A 129 -6.06 11.95 -12.91
C ALA A 129 -5.30 13.25 -12.58
N ARG A 130 -4.27 13.19 -11.72
CA ARG A 130 -3.41 14.33 -11.36
C ARG A 130 -2.55 14.79 -12.53
N ILE A 131 -1.89 13.85 -13.20
CA ILE A 131 -0.96 14.16 -14.30
C ILE A 131 -1.66 14.27 -15.66
N LYS A 132 -2.94 13.91 -15.76
CA LYS A 132 -3.74 13.87 -16.99
C LYS A 132 -3.13 12.99 -18.10
N ARG A 133 -2.45 11.92 -17.69
CA ARG A 133 -1.78 10.98 -18.58
C ARG A 133 -2.03 9.55 -18.13
N LYS A 134 -2.05 8.61 -19.10
CA LYS A 134 -2.20 7.19 -18.81
C LYS A 134 -0.82 6.58 -18.52
N ILE A 135 -0.71 5.82 -17.42
CA ILE A 135 0.51 5.08 -17.06
C ILE A 135 0.36 3.64 -17.56
N PRO A 136 1.15 3.21 -18.56
CA PRO A 136 1.13 1.82 -19.03
C PRO A 136 1.56 0.85 -17.93
N GLN A 137 1.04 -0.38 -17.98
CA GLN A 137 1.39 -1.40 -16.98
C GLN A 137 2.89 -1.76 -16.94
N LYS A 138 3.62 -1.60 -18.05
CA LYS A 138 5.08 -1.85 -18.15
C LYS A 138 5.95 -0.66 -17.75
N HIS A 139 5.35 0.48 -17.42
CA HIS A 139 6.10 1.68 -17.02
C HIS A 139 6.76 1.50 -15.65
N ALA A 140 7.99 1.99 -15.47
CA ALA A 140 8.76 1.84 -14.23
C ALA A 140 7.99 2.37 -12.99
N MET A 141 7.18 3.42 -13.15
CA MET A 141 6.33 3.95 -12.09
C MET A 141 5.37 2.92 -11.49
N MET A 142 4.95 1.90 -12.27
CA MET A 142 4.07 0.84 -11.75
C MET A 142 4.75 -0.01 -10.68
N THR A 143 6.06 -0.18 -10.74
CA THR A 143 6.81 -0.94 -9.74
C THR A 143 6.80 -0.23 -8.37
N TRP A 144 6.97 1.09 -8.37
CA TRP A 144 6.87 1.93 -7.18
C TRP A 144 5.45 1.97 -6.63
N LEU A 145 4.46 2.07 -7.52
CA LEU A 145 3.05 2.12 -7.16
C LEU A 145 2.60 0.84 -6.47
N VAL A 146 3.03 -0.33 -6.95
CA VAL A 146 2.72 -1.63 -6.34
C VAL A 146 3.30 -1.73 -4.94
N GLU A 147 4.57 -1.34 -4.74
CA GLU A 147 5.18 -1.34 -3.41
C GLU A 147 4.51 -0.35 -2.46
N HIS A 148 4.23 0.85 -2.95
CA HIS A 148 3.56 1.87 -2.17
C HIS A 148 2.14 1.46 -1.74
N ALA A 149 1.42 0.72 -2.58
CA ALA A 149 0.10 0.19 -2.22
C ALA A 149 0.16 -0.75 -1.00
N GLY A 150 1.14 -1.65 -0.97
CA GLY A 150 1.39 -2.52 0.18
C GLY A 150 1.77 -1.72 1.44
N ASP A 151 2.63 -0.73 1.28
CA ASP A 151 3.03 0.16 2.37
C ASP A 151 1.86 0.99 2.92
N CYS A 152 0.97 1.50 2.06
CA CYS A 152 -0.26 2.20 2.48
C CYS A 152 -1.16 1.30 3.34
N ILE A 153 -1.43 0.08 2.89
CA ILE A 153 -2.24 -0.88 3.64
C ILE A 153 -1.59 -1.17 5.00
N THR A 154 -0.29 -1.42 5.02
CA THR A 154 0.43 -1.75 6.25
C THR A 154 0.49 -0.61 7.24
N ARG A 155 0.68 0.64 6.77
CA ARG A 155 0.85 1.82 7.63
C ARG A 155 -0.48 2.37 8.15
N TRP A 156 -1.52 2.40 7.33
CA TRP A 156 -2.72 3.18 7.64
C TRP A 156 -4.02 2.39 7.71
N GLN A 157 -4.09 1.18 7.14
CA GLN A 157 -5.30 0.39 7.27
C GLN A 157 -5.41 -0.22 8.67
N ALA A 158 -6.43 0.18 9.41
CA ALA A 158 -6.74 -0.41 10.70
C ALA A 158 -7.33 -1.81 10.51
N ASN A 159 -6.89 -2.76 11.33
CA ASN A 159 -7.49 -4.08 11.45
C ASN A 159 -8.73 -4.03 12.38
N HIS A 160 -9.45 -5.14 12.50
CA HIS A 160 -10.67 -5.22 13.31
C HIS A 160 -10.49 -4.85 14.80
N ASP A 161 -9.26 -4.92 15.31
CA ASP A 161 -8.90 -4.51 16.68
C ASP A 161 -8.46 -3.04 16.79
N GLY A 162 -8.64 -2.26 15.71
CA GLY A 162 -8.30 -0.85 15.65
C GLY A 162 -6.81 -0.54 15.46
N LYS A 163 -5.93 -1.55 15.49
CA LYS A 163 -4.48 -1.35 15.28
C LYS A 163 -4.10 -1.53 13.82
N THR A 164 -3.17 -0.70 13.32
CA THR A 164 -2.55 -0.91 12.02
C THR A 164 -1.47 -1.98 12.10
N SER A 165 -1.12 -2.56 10.95
CA SER A 165 -0.01 -3.52 10.87
C SER A 165 1.33 -2.86 11.21
N TYR A 166 1.52 -1.60 10.82
CA TYR A 166 2.68 -0.79 11.20
C TYR A 166 2.81 -0.68 12.73
N GLN A 167 1.70 -0.39 13.42
CA GLN A 167 1.71 -0.29 14.88
C GLN A 167 2.07 -1.61 15.56
N ARG A 168 1.71 -2.76 14.96
CA ARG A 168 2.11 -4.09 15.46
C ARG A 168 3.61 -4.33 15.30
N LEU A 169 4.19 -3.92 14.18
CA LEU A 169 5.61 -4.10 13.87
C LEU A 169 6.52 -3.13 14.61
N MET A 170 6.10 -1.86 14.73
CA MET A 170 6.92 -0.79 15.27
C MET A 170 6.61 -0.42 16.72
N GLY A 171 5.54 -1.01 17.31
CA GLY A 171 5.09 -0.71 18.68
C GLY A 171 4.41 0.65 18.85
N LYS A 172 4.33 1.48 17.81
CA LYS A 172 3.73 2.83 17.83
C LYS A 172 2.96 3.09 16.53
N PRO A 173 1.91 3.94 16.57
CA PRO A 173 1.20 4.33 15.35
C PRO A 173 2.12 5.08 14.39
N CYS A 174 1.79 5.03 13.10
CA CYS A 174 2.46 5.84 12.09
C CYS A 174 2.00 7.29 12.25
N SER A 175 2.89 8.18 12.66
CA SER A 175 2.64 9.62 12.81
C SER A 175 3.23 10.45 11.66
N GLU A 176 3.76 9.79 10.66
CA GLU A 176 4.41 10.47 9.55
C GLU A 176 3.39 11.10 8.60
N GLU A 177 3.68 12.31 8.14
CA GLU A 177 2.90 12.92 7.07
C GLU A 177 3.04 12.09 5.79
N SER A 178 1.91 11.76 5.16
CA SER A 178 1.90 11.03 3.90
C SER A 178 1.95 12.01 2.73
N LEU A 179 3.00 11.90 1.92
CA LEU A 179 3.05 12.49 0.60
C LEU A 179 2.29 11.58 -0.38
N GLU A 180 1.76 12.15 -1.45
CA GLU A 180 1.15 11.37 -2.51
C GLU A 180 2.23 10.81 -3.45
N LEU A 181 2.12 9.53 -3.82
CA LEU A 181 3.08 8.91 -4.75
C LEU A 181 3.04 9.63 -6.10
N GLY A 182 4.22 10.01 -6.61
CA GLY A 182 4.35 10.79 -7.85
C GLY A 182 4.28 12.30 -7.65
N GLU A 183 4.14 12.79 -6.42
CA GLU A 183 4.16 14.22 -6.10
C GLU A 183 5.56 14.81 -6.30
N MET A 184 5.64 15.96 -6.94
CA MET A 184 6.86 16.76 -7.02
C MET A 184 7.20 17.36 -5.66
N VAL A 185 8.42 17.16 -5.22
CA VAL A 185 8.93 17.65 -3.94
C VAL A 185 10.32 18.28 -4.12
N ASN A 186 10.72 19.09 -3.16
CA ASN A 186 12.12 19.45 -2.99
C ASN A 186 12.73 18.51 -1.96
N GLY A 187 13.69 17.68 -2.37
CA GLY A 187 14.45 16.76 -1.52
C GLY A 187 15.74 17.42 -1.04
N LYS A 188 16.05 17.29 0.26
CA LYS A 188 17.31 17.76 0.80
C LYS A 188 18.42 16.78 0.46
N LEU A 189 19.39 17.23 -0.32
CA LEU A 189 20.54 16.45 -0.75
C LEU A 189 21.42 16.04 0.44
N PRO A 190 22.08 14.85 0.38
CA PRO A 190 23.15 14.51 1.30
C PRO A 190 24.24 15.58 1.27
N SER A 191 24.81 15.90 2.42
CA SER A 191 25.80 17.00 2.53
C SER A 191 27.25 16.57 2.30
N GLU A 192 27.49 15.26 2.10
CA GLU A 192 28.84 14.69 2.06
C GLU A 192 29.67 15.19 0.87
N ASP A 193 29.01 15.47 -0.27
CA ASP A 193 29.66 15.90 -1.51
C ASP A 193 29.36 17.36 -1.89
N LEU A 194 28.74 18.15 -0.99
CA LEU A 194 28.32 19.52 -1.28
C LEU A 194 29.27 20.56 -0.65
N GLY A 195 29.74 21.50 -1.47
CA GLY A 195 30.43 22.70 -1.00
C GLY A 195 29.51 23.67 -0.25
N ASP A 196 30.09 24.62 0.45
CA ASP A 196 29.33 25.59 1.27
C ASP A 196 28.37 26.48 0.46
N LEU A 197 28.67 26.70 -0.81
CA LEU A 197 27.86 27.53 -1.72
C LEU A 197 26.91 26.70 -2.60
N ASP A 198 26.95 25.38 -2.53
CA ASP A 198 26.11 24.52 -3.34
C ASP A 198 24.65 24.48 -2.85
N GLY A 199 23.73 24.31 -3.80
CA GLY A 199 22.31 24.14 -3.51
C GLY A 199 22.07 22.90 -2.66
N ARG A 200 21.36 23.06 -1.53
CA ARG A 200 21.06 21.97 -0.59
C ARG A 200 19.80 21.20 -0.91
N TRP A 201 19.02 21.67 -1.86
CA TRP A 201 17.73 21.11 -2.23
C TRP A 201 17.64 20.88 -3.73
N SER A 202 17.07 19.78 -4.10
CA SER A 202 16.79 19.45 -5.49
C SER A 202 15.34 19.05 -5.68
N SER A 203 14.81 19.32 -6.88
CA SER A 203 13.43 19.04 -7.23
C SER A 203 13.31 17.69 -7.91
N GLY A 204 12.40 16.85 -7.44
CA GLY A 204 12.17 15.54 -8.04
C GLY A 204 10.83 14.93 -7.67
N VAL A 205 10.56 13.75 -8.22
CA VAL A 205 9.33 12.99 -8.01
C VAL A 205 9.47 12.11 -6.79
N TRP A 206 8.56 12.25 -5.83
CA TRP A 206 8.55 11.41 -4.64
C TRP A 206 8.04 9.99 -4.97
N LEU A 207 8.84 8.97 -4.63
CA LEU A 207 8.57 7.56 -4.92
C LEU A 207 8.25 6.71 -3.68
N GLY A 208 8.35 7.29 -2.49
CA GLY A 208 8.08 6.56 -1.25
C GLY A 208 9.09 6.84 -0.16
N LYS A 209 9.06 6.00 0.86
CA LYS A 209 9.99 6.03 2.01
C LYS A 209 10.63 4.68 2.24
N ARG A 210 11.88 4.69 2.66
CA ARG A 210 12.53 3.49 3.18
C ARG A 210 11.93 3.10 4.54
N TRP A 211 11.73 1.81 4.71
CA TRP A 211 11.09 1.29 5.93
C TRP A 211 11.91 1.53 7.20
N LYS A 212 13.22 1.28 7.14
CA LYS A 212 14.08 1.32 8.33
C LYS A 212 14.62 2.71 8.64
N SER A 213 15.07 3.44 7.64
CA SER A 213 15.73 4.74 7.81
C SER A 213 14.78 5.94 7.75
N THR A 214 13.52 5.72 7.36
CA THR A 214 12.52 6.76 7.10
C THR A 214 12.94 7.79 6.04
N GLU A 215 14.03 7.55 5.32
CA GLU A 215 14.49 8.37 4.21
C GLU A 215 13.46 8.37 3.09
N HIS A 216 13.28 9.53 2.48
CA HIS A 216 12.47 9.68 1.30
C HIS A 216 13.26 9.25 0.06
N LEU A 217 12.57 8.59 -0.86
CA LEU A 217 13.07 8.21 -2.17
C LEU A 217 12.54 9.23 -3.19
N VAL A 218 13.44 9.96 -3.84
CA VAL A 218 13.09 11.01 -4.79
C VAL A 218 13.79 10.73 -6.10
N HIS A 219 13.02 10.63 -7.20
CA HIS A 219 13.58 10.48 -8.54
C HIS A 219 13.98 11.84 -9.09
N GLU A 220 15.23 11.95 -9.49
CA GLU A 220 15.82 13.15 -10.07
C GLU A 220 16.85 12.75 -11.13
N ASN A 221 16.83 13.43 -12.27
CA ASN A 221 17.82 13.26 -13.35
C ASN A 221 18.12 11.79 -13.74
N GLY A 222 17.09 10.93 -13.75
CA GLY A 222 17.22 9.53 -14.15
C GLY A 222 17.59 8.56 -13.02
N GLU A 223 17.90 9.04 -11.82
CA GLU A 223 18.24 8.20 -10.66
C GLU A 223 17.36 8.48 -9.44
N VAL A 224 17.39 7.58 -8.47
CA VAL A 224 16.70 7.75 -7.19
C VAL A 224 17.70 8.15 -6.12
N ILE A 225 17.49 9.33 -5.56
CA ILE A 225 18.26 9.87 -4.45
C ILE A 225 17.55 9.63 -3.11
N HIS A 226 18.34 9.51 -2.03
CA HIS A 226 17.86 9.32 -0.67
C HIS A 226 17.90 10.66 0.07
N CYS A 227 16.74 11.16 0.48
CA CYS A 227 16.62 12.44 1.16
C CYS A 227 16.14 12.24 2.59
N ARG A 228 16.82 12.85 3.58
CA ARG A 228 16.37 12.85 4.98
C ARG A 228 15.15 13.74 5.21
N ALA A 229 15.01 14.80 4.42
CA ALA A 229 13.91 15.73 4.51
C ALA A 229 13.41 16.08 3.11
N VAL A 230 12.10 16.33 3.01
CA VAL A 230 11.45 16.83 1.81
C VAL A 230 10.55 18.00 2.17
N SER A 231 10.41 18.93 1.23
CA SER A 231 9.44 20.04 1.31
C SER A 231 8.46 19.89 0.14
N ARG A 232 7.18 19.99 0.43
CA ARG A 232 6.14 19.96 -0.59
C ARG A 232 6.19 21.23 -1.43
N LYS A 233 5.94 21.06 -2.72
CA LYS A 233 5.76 22.21 -3.61
C LYS A 233 4.35 22.81 -3.46
N PRO A 234 4.14 24.06 -3.91
CA PRO A 234 2.82 24.63 -4.08
C PRO A 234 1.91 23.72 -4.89
N LEU A 235 0.59 23.80 -4.69
CA LEU A 235 -0.37 22.83 -5.26
C LEU A 235 -0.30 22.77 -6.80
N GLU A 236 -0.02 23.90 -7.43
CA GLU A 236 0.07 24.07 -8.88
C GLU A 236 1.30 23.37 -9.47
N GLU A 237 2.36 23.18 -8.69
CA GLU A 237 3.63 22.58 -9.09
C GLU A 237 3.80 21.13 -8.65
N ARG A 238 2.78 20.55 -7.98
CA ARG A 238 2.90 19.19 -7.40
C ARG A 238 2.86 18.06 -8.41
N TRP A 239 2.35 18.32 -9.61
CA TRP A 239 2.07 17.24 -10.57
C TRP A 239 2.69 17.56 -11.91
N ASP A 240 3.69 16.77 -12.30
CA ASP A 240 4.43 16.94 -13.55
C ASP A 240 4.40 15.63 -14.35
N GLY A 241 3.62 15.59 -15.42
CA GLY A 241 3.50 14.43 -16.31
C GLY A 241 4.82 14.05 -16.96
N PRO A 242 5.54 14.98 -17.59
CA PRO A 242 6.88 14.77 -18.13
C PRO A 242 7.88 14.18 -17.12
N ALA A 243 7.88 14.67 -15.87
CA ALA A 243 8.75 14.12 -14.84
C ALA A 243 8.42 12.66 -14.48
N ILE A 244 7.12 12.27 -14.51
CA ILE A 244 6.70 10.88 -14.34
C ILE A 244 7.10 10.04 -15.56
N GLU A 245 6.95 10.56 -16.77
CA GLU A 245 7.37 9.88 -18.01
C GLU A 245 8.86 9.52 -18.01
N ALA A 246 9.68 10.39 -17.45
CA ALA A 246 11.13 10.22 -17.39
C ALA A 246 11.60 9.17 -16.37
N ILE A 247 10.68 8.59 -15.57
CA ILE A 247 11.06 7.59 -14.58
C ILE A 247 11.36 6.26 -15.26
N THR A 248 12.64 5.86 -15.23
CA THR A 248 13.14 4.57 -15.69
C THR A 248 13.67 3.73 -14.52
N ALA A 249 13.99 4.39 -13.41
CA ALA A 249 14.45 3.74 -12.19
C ALA A 249 13.35 2.89 -11.54
N THR A 250 13.74 1.72 -11.04
CA THR A 250 12.86 0.79 -10.31
C THR A 250 13.38 0.59 -8.88
N PRO A 251 12.59 0.02 -7.95
CA PRO A 251 13.05 -0.26 -6.58
C PRO A 251 14.31 -1.13 -6.49
N TRP A 252 14.58 -1.94 -7.49
CA TRP A 252 15.76 -2.81 -7.56
C TRP A 252 16.89 -2.26 -8.43
N ARG A 253 16.62 -1.20 -9.19
CA ARG A 253 17.58 -0.52 -10.07
C ARG A 253 17.39 0.99 -9.95
N MET A 254 17.87 1.54 -8.83
CA MET A 254 17.67 2.96 -8.49
C MET A 254 18.54 3.91 -9.34
N ARG A 255 19.60 3.38 -9.96
CA ARG A 255 20.50 4.10 -10.87
C ARG A 255 20.62 3.29 -12.17
N PRO A 256 19.65 3.42 -13.09
CA PRO A 256 19.75 2.77 -14.39
C PRO A 256 20.90 3.37 -15.21
N SER A 257 21.52 2.56 -16.08
CA SER A 257 22.53 3.07 -17.02
C SER A 257 21.87 3.95 -18.09
N SER A 258 22.64 4.83 -18.72
CA SER A 258 22.16 5.69 -19.83
C SER A 258 21.55 4.88 -20.97
N ASP A 259 22.11 3.70 -21.26
CA ASP A 259 21.63 2.80 -22.32
C ASP A 259 20.27 2.17 -21.99
N ASP A 260 20.02 1.88 -20.71
CA ASP A 260 18.74 1.36 -20.23
C ASP A 260 17.66 2.46 -20.28
N ALA A 261 18.01 3.69 -19.89
CA ALA A 261 17.10 4.82 -19.92
C ALA A 261 16.55 5.09 -21.33
N THR A 262 17.40 4.96 -22.35
CA THR A 262 17.02 5.21 -23.74
C THR A 262 16.07 4.14 -24.30
N ARG A 263 16.13 2.90 -23.81
CA ARG A 263 15.26 1.81 -24.23
C ARG A 263 13.86 1.84 -23.61
N GLU A 264 13.75 2.41 -22.41
CA GLU A 264 12.52 2.36 -21.61
C GLU A 264 11.73 3.68 -21.56
N ALA A 265 12.33 4.79 -22.01
CA ALA A 265 11.65 6.09 -22.05
C ALA A 265 10.53 6.08 -23.12
N ARG A 266 9.30 5.85 -22.68
CA ARG A 266 8.10 5.90 -23.51
C ARG A 266 7.25 7.09 -23.09
N VAL A 267 6.93 7.96 -24.04
CA VAL A 267 5.99 9.06 -23.84
C VAL A 267 4.66 8.49 -23.36
N LEU A 268 4.17 8.97 -22.24
CA LEU A 268 2.89 8.54 -21.71
C LEU A 268 1.75 9.08 -22.57
N PRO A 269 0.82 8.24 -23.03
CA PRO A 269 -0.33 8.69 -23.78
C PRO A 269 -1.26 9.55 -22.92
N PRO A 270 -1.98 10.52 -23.51
CA PRO A 270 -2.96 11.31 -22.79
C PRO A 270 -4.05 10.40 -22.18
N LEU A 271 -4.60 10.83 -21.07
CA LEU A 271 -5.70 10.10 -20.44
C LEU A 271 -6.94 10.22 -21.33
N PRO A 272 -7.60 9.10 -21.70
CA PRO A 272 -8.84 9.13 -22.50
C PRO A 272 -9.90 10.02 -21.84
N GLU A 273 -10.72 10.68 -22.65
CA GLU A 273 -11.74 11.63 -22.15
C GLU A 273 -12.76 11.00 -21.19
N ASP A 274 -13.10 9.72 -21.41
CA ASP A 274 -14.00 8.95 -20.57
C ASP A 274 -13.42 8.64 -19.16
N GLN A 275 -12.08 8.67 -19.03
CA GLN A 275 -11.36 8.45 -17.77
C GLN A 275 -10.89 9.76 -17.13
N GLN A 276 -11.06 10.89 -17.82
CA GLN A 276 -10.78 12.18 -17.20
C GLN A 276 -11.78 12.39 -16.04
N PRO A 277 -11.31 12.86 -14.87
CA PRO A 277 -12.22 13.18 -13.80
C PRO A 277 -13.18 14.23 -14.33
N ARG A 278 -14.44 13.88 -14.48
CA ARG A 278 -15.52 14.86 -14.73
C ARG A 278 -15.30 15.95 -13.68
N SER A 279 -15.23 17.21 -14.12
CA SER A 279 -15.12 18.36 -13.23
C SER A 279 -15.91 18.06 -11.97
N GLN A 280 -15.25 17.99 -10.81
CA GLN A 280 -15.91 17.59 -9.58
C GLN A 280 -17.21 18.37 -9.52
N PRO A 281 -18.37 17.72 -9.41
CA PRO A 281 -19.57 18.46 -9.11
C PRO A 281 -19.21 19.27 -7.89
N GLN A 282 -19.30 20.61 -8.00
CA GLN A 282 -19.06 21.53 -6.89
C GLN A 282 -19.66 20.83 -5.68
N ALA A 283 -18.83 20.55 -4.68
CA ALA A 283 -19.28 19.81 -3.53
C ALA A 283 -20.53 20.54 -3.09
N LYS A 284 -21.71 19.95 -3.37
CA LYS A 284 -22.93 20.38 -2.71
C LYS A 284 -22.53 20.36 -1.26
N GLU A 285 -22.58 21.53 -0.60
CA GLU A 285 -22.38 21.63 0.82
C GLU A 285 -23.00 20.37 1.39
N ARG A 286 -22.16 19.49 1.91
CA ARG A 286 -22.68 18.28 2.55
C ARG A 286 -23.54 18.86 3.62
N ASP A 287 -24.86 18.73 3.48
CA ASP A 287 -25.75 18.83 4.62
C ASP A 287 -25.02 18.13 5.74
N VAL A 288 -24.58 18.91 6.72
CA VAL A 288 -23.88 18.37 7.89
C VAL A 288 -24.88 17.36 8.40
N ARG A 289 -24.71 16.09 8.01
CA ARG A 289 -25.59 15.01 8.46
C ARG A 289 -25.53 15.13 9.96
N ALA A 290 -26.67 15.49 10.53
CA ALA A 290 -26.82 15.55 11.98
C ALA A 290 -26.13 14.30 12.54
N PRO A 291 -25.24 14.44 13.52
CA PRO A 291 -24.44 13.33 14.01
C PRO A 291 -25.36 12.14 14.22
N LEU A 292 -25.01 10.97 13.67
CA LEU A 292 -25.81 9.76 13.80
C LEU A 292 -26.09 9.58 15.28
N ARG A 293 -27.34 9.79 15.69
CA ARG A 293 -27.74 9.67 17.10
C ARG A 293 -27.28 8.33 17.62
N PRO A 294 -26.55 8.27 18.73
CA PRO A 294 -26.10 7.01 19.29
C PRO A 294 -27.32 6.11 19.52
N ARG A 295 -27.24 4.87 19.07
CA ARG A 295 -28.33 3.91 19.22
C ARG A 295 -28.37 3.47 20.67
N ILE A 296 -29.35 3.95 21.42
CA ILE A 296 -29.54 3.60 22.83
C ILE A 296 -30.04 2.14 22.90
N ALA A 297 -29.27 1.27 23.53
CA ALA A 297 -29.61 -0.12 23.77
C ALA A 297 -30.33 -0.32 25.12
N LYS A 298 -31.03 -1.45 25.32
CA LYS A 298 -31.66 -1.78 26.61
C LYS A 298 -30.66 -1.80 27.77
N SER A 299 -29.42 -2.22 27.53
CA SER A 299 -28.32 -2.17 28.51
C SER A 299 -27.99 -0.76 28.99
N ASP A 300 -28.11 0.23 28.10
CA ASP A 300 -27.81 1.64 28.43
C ASP A 300 -28.90 2.21 29.34
N LEU A 301 -30.16 1.84 29.09
CA LEU A 301 -31.28 2.23 29.91
C LEU A 301 -31.23 1.60 31.32
N GLY A 302 -30.69 0.38 31.45
CA GLY A 302 -30.42 -0.26 32.73
C GLY A 302 -29.34 0.46 33.56
N ARG A 303 -28.34 1.03 32.85
CA ARG A 303 -27.20 1.72 33.47
C ARG A 303 -27.45 3.21 33.81
N TRP A 304 -28.18 3.87 32.93
CA TRP A 304 -28.36 5.34 32.98
C TRP A 304 -29.80 5.78 33.31
N GLY A 305 -30.74 4.83 33.37
CA GLY A 305 -32.15 5.08 33.65
C GLY A 305 -32.97 5.54 32.43
N PHE A 306 -34.27 5.74 32.66
CA PHE A 306 -35.22 6.18 31.65
C PHE A 306 -35.45 7.69 31.76
N SER A 307 -35.49 8.38 30.63
CA SER A 307 -35.84 9.81 30.58
C SER A 307 -37.37 10.00 30.68
N ASP A 308 -37.82 10.83 31.59
CA ASP A 308 -39.26 11.08 31.81
C ASP A 308 -39.92 11.88 30.67
N GLY A 309 -39.14 12.66 29.93
CA GLY A 309 -39.62 13.42 28.77
C GLY A 309 -39.72 12.60 27.47
N CYS A 310 -39.11 11.42 27.42
CA CYS A 310 -39.03 10.61 26.21
C CYS A 310 -40.19 9.64 26.05
N LEU A 311 -40.94 9.76 24.95
CA LEU A 311 -42.08 8.88 24.64
C LEU A 311 -41.66 7.40 24.60
N ARG A 312 -40.50 7.09 23.99
CA ARG A 312 -39.96 5.72 23.89
C ARG A 312 -39.60 5.15 25.26
N CYS A 313 -39.00 5.95 26.14
CA CYS A 313 -38.69 5.53 27.51
C CYS A 313 -39.94 5.21 28.30
N ARG A 314 -41.01 6.02 28.17
CA ARG A 314 -42.33 5.77 28.79
C ARG A 314 -42.98 4.48 28.31
N GLN A 315 -42.94 4.20 26.99
CA GLN A 315 -43.49 2.97 26.41
C GLN A 315 -42.73 1.73 26.90
N MET A 316 -41.40 1.78 26.95
CA MET A 316 -40.56 0.68 27.45
C MET A 316 -40.80 0.43 28.95
N ARG A 317 -40.98 1.47 29.75
CA ARG A 317 -41.32 1.37 31.18
C ARG A 317 -42.71 0.74 31.40
N ALA A 318 -43.64 1.01 30.49
CA ALA A 318 -45.00 0.45 30.50
C ALA A 318 -45.10 -0.99 29.91
N GLY A 319 -43.97 -1.60 29.51
CA GLY A 319 -43.95 -2.96 28.93
C GLY A 319 -44.62 -3.09 27.55
N LYS A 320 -44.87 -1.99 26.85
CA LYS A 320 -45.48 -2.02 25.50
C LYS A 320 -44.44 -2.44 24.47
N ALA A 321 -44.87 -3.29 23.52
CA ALA A 321 -44.06 -3.79 22.44
C ALA A 321 -43.54 -2.68 21.51
N GLU A 322 -42.49 -2.97 20.77
CA GLU A 322 -41.78 -2.09 19.85
C GLU A 322 -42.69 -1.56 18.74
N ASP A 323 -43.12 -0.33 18.77
CA ASP A 323 -43.90 0.30 17.70
C ASP A 323 -43.03 1.15 16.74
N GLY A 324 -41.72 1.03 16.78
CA GLY A 324 -40.80 1.74 15.91
C GLY A 324 -40.53 3.21 16.29
N SER A 325 -41.12 3.71 17.42
CA SER A 325 -40.87 5.08 17.90
C SER A 325 -39.38 5.25 18.30
N LYS A 326 -38.79 6.39 17.96
CA LYS A 326 -37.41 6.72 18.29
C LYS A 326 -37.33 7.41 19.65
N HIS A 327 -36.19 7.26 20.34
CA HIS A 327 -35.91 8.06 21.53
C HIS A 327 -35.85 9.55 21.16
N SER A 328 -36.53 10.40 21.93
CA SER A 328 -36.37 11.86 21.82
C SER A 328 -35.12 12.30 22.59
N GLU A 329 -34.52 13.37 22.12
CA GLU A 329 -33.43 14.06 22.84
C GLU A 329 -33.85 14.55 24.17
#